data_0c01e105ed1e29ca1a7c2ce94ea585a0
#
_entry.id   0c01e105ed1e29ca1a7c2ce94ea585a0
#
_cell.length_a   1.000
_cell.length_b   1.000
_cell.length_c   1.000
_cell.angle_alpha   90.00
_cell.angle_beta   90.00
_cell.angle_gamma   90.00
#
_symmetry.space_group_name_H-M   'P 1'
#
loop_
_entity.id
_entity.type
_entity.pdbx_description
1 polymer ?
#
loop_
_entity_poly.entity_id
_entity_poly.type
_entity_poly.pdbx_seq_one_letter_code
_entity_poly.pdbx_strand_id
1 'polypeptide(L)'
;MGLFDLLRTTATINEGVERFKKTEGAVLLDVRTPEEFAWGNIPRSKNIPLNRIESIRLDKKIPLFVYCQSGARSTQACAWLKKQGYQAENIGGISGYKGTLNRG
;
A
#
# COMPACT_ATOMS: atom_id res chain seq x y z
N MET A 1 7.97 -5.90 24.41
CA MET A 1 7.22 -6.56 23.38
C MET A 1 7.81 -6.43 21.99
N GLY A 2 8.98 -5.91 21.91
CA GLY A 2 9.56 -5.57 20.61
C GLY A 2 9.57 -6.72 19.62
N LEU A 3 9.91 -7.91 20.05
CA LEU A 3 10.03 -9.03 19.13
C LEU A 3 8.69 -9.40 18.51
N PHE A 4 7.64 -9.46 19.31
CA PHE A 4 6.33 -9.79 18.79
C PHE A 4 5.79 -8.67 17.92
N ASP A 5 6.08 -7.44 18.31
CA ASP A 5 5.65 -6.29 17.51
C ASP A 5 6.30 -6.33 16.14
N LEU A 6 7.58 -6.72 16.07
CA LEU A 6 8.25 -6.85 14.80
C LEU A 6 7.58 -7.91 13.92
N LEU A 7 7.21 -9.04 14.51
CA LEU A 7 6.54 -10.08 13.76
C LEU A 7 5.19 -9.61 13.26
N ARG A 8 4.49 -8.79 14.05
CA ARG A 8 3.21 -8.24 13.64
C ARG A 8 3.38 -7.24 12.52
N THR A 9 4.43 -6.42 12.58
CA THR A 9 4.65 -5.42 11.53
C THR A 9 5.08 -6.06 10.22
N THR A 10 5.46 -7.34 10.24
CA THR A 10 5.72 -8.07 9.01
C THR A 10 4.51 -8.90 8.61
N ALA A 11 3.34 -8.52 9.10
CA ALA A 11 2.08 -9.16 8.73
C ALA A 11 1.94 -9.17 7.20
N THR A 12 1.22 -10.15 6.71
CA THR A 12 1.11 -10.35 5.27
C THR A 12 0.30 -9.24 4.63
N ILE A 13 0.53 -9.08 3.32
CA ILE A 13 -0.28 -8.19 2.49
C ILE A 13 -1.77 -8.55 2.62
N ASN A 14 -2.07 -9.82 2.81
CA ASN A 14 -3.45 -10.28 2.91
C ASN A 14 -4.16 -9.67 4.11
N GLU A 15 -3.46 -9.61 5.24
CA GLU A 15 -4.03 -8.97 6.44
C GLU A 15 -4.20 -7.48 6.25
N GLY A 16 -3.25 -6.84 5.58
CA GLY A 16 -3.34 -5.42 5.28
C GLY A 16 -4.52 -5.09 4.40
N VAL A 17 -4.77 -5.92 3.37
CA VAL A 17 -5.90 -5.72 2.49
C VAL A 17 -7.22 -5.88 3.25
N GLU A 18 -7.28 -6.86 4.18
CA GLU A 18 -8.49 -7.01 4.99
C GLU A 18 -8.75 -5.79 5.86
N ARG A 19 -7.69 -5.21 6.45
CA ARG A 19 -7.86 -3.98 7.23
C ARG A 19 -8.32 -2.83 6.35
N PHE A 20 -7.79 -2.74 5.14
CA PHE A 20 -8.23 -1.72 4.19
C PHE A 20 -9.72 -1.85 3.92
N LYS A 21 -10.19 -3.07 3.67
CA LYS A 21 -11.61 -3.29 3.36
C LYS A 21 -12.52 -2.88 4.51
N LYS A 22 -12.01 -2.96 5.73
CA LYS A 22 -12.80 -2.62 6.92
C LYS A 22 -12.67 -1.17 7.33
N THR A 23 -11.83 -0.40 6.66
CA THR A 23 -11.58 1.00 7.00
C THR A 23 -12.35 1.88 6.03
N GLU A 24 -13.44 2.44 6.51
CA GLU A 24 -14.30 3.27 5.66
C GLU A 24 -13.54 4.48 5.15
N GLY A 25 -13.69 4.75 3.85
CA GLY A 25 -13.06 5.92 3.25
C GLY A 25 -11.59 5.76 2.90
N ALA A 26 -11.00 4.61 3.23
CA ALA A 26 -9.58 4.39 2.99
C ALA A 26 -9.27 4.21 1.50
N VAL A 27 -8.02 4.46 1.14
CA VAL A 27 -7.53 4.25 -0.23
C VAL A 27 -6.41 3.21 -0.17
N LEU A 28 -6.45 2.29 -1.12
CA LEU A 28 -5.40 1.29 -1.30
C LEU A 28 -4.50 1.78 -2.43
N LEU A 29 -3.22 1.98 -2.12
CA LEU A 29 -2.29 2.65 -3.02
C LEU A 29 -1.20 1.70 -3.47
N ASP A 30 -1.09 1.53 -4.80
CA ASP A 30 -0.05 0.72 -5.43
C ASP A 30 1.03 1.67 -5.94
N VAL A 31 2.25 1.55 -5.40
CA VAL A 31 3.34 2.46 -5.77
C VAL A 31 4.34 1.82 -6.72
N ARG A 32 3.91 0.74 -7.40
CA ARG A 32 4.72 0.11 -8.45
C ARG A 32 4.59 0.91 -9.74
N THR A 33 5.32 0.47 -10.77
CA THR A 33 5.22 1.11 -12.08
C THR A 33 3.85 0.87 -12.71
N PRO A 34 3.46 1.72 -13.68
CA PRO A 34 2.19 1.47 -14.39
C PRO A 34 2.16 0.12 -15.09
N GLU A 35 3.30 -0.33 -15.60
CA GLU A 35 3.37 -1.63 -16.27
C GLU A 35 3.12 -2.78 -15.30
N GLU A 36 3.71 -2.70 -14.12
CA GLU A 36 3.45 -3.71 -13.09
C GLU A 36 1.98 -3.72 -12.70
N PHE A 37 1.41 -2.53 -12.55
CA PHE A 37 0.00 -2.39 -12.17
C PHE A 37 -0.90 -3.03 -13.23
N ALA A 38 -0.60 -2.80 -14.49
CA ALA A 38 -1.40 -3.36 -15.59
C ALA A 38 -1.32 -4.88 -15.63
N TRP A 39 -0.16 -5.45 -15.29
CA TRP A 39 -0.01 -6.90 -15.25
C TRP A 39 -0.90 -7.57 -14.22
N GLY A 40 -1.17 -6.89 -13.12
CA GLY A 40 -2.03 -7.41 -12.09
C GLY A 40 -1.97 -6.50 -10.89
N ASN A 41 -3.13 -6.18 -10.33
CA ASN A 41 -3.22 -5.30 -9.17
C ASN A 41 -4.30 -5.80 -8.24
N ILE A 42 -4.22 -5.36 -6.98
CA ILE A 42 -5.23 -5.73 -6.00
C ILE A 42 -6.49 -4.90 -6.29
N PRO A 43 -7.67 -5.53 -6.31
CA PRO A 43 -8.91 -4.79 -6.61
C PRO A 43 -9.06 -3.55 -5.74
N ARG A 44 -9.57 -2.49 -6.34
CA ARG A 44 -9.82 -1.19 -5.71
C ARG A 44 -8.56 -0.37 -5.47
N SER A 45 -7.38 -0.85 -5.87
CA SER A 45 -6.17 -0.05 -5.67
C SER A 45 -6.03 1.03 -6.73
N LYS A 46 -5.36 2.12 -6.35
CA LYS A 46 -4.99 3.21 -7.24
C LYS A 46 -3.50 3.17 -7.43
N ASN A 47 -3.04 3.43 -8.64
CA ASN A 47 -1.62 3.40 -8.95
C ASN A 47 -1.03 4.82 -8.95
N ILE A 48 -0.12 5.07 -8.04
CA ILE A 48 0.73 6.26 -8.06
C ILE A 48 2.15 5.74 -7.87
N PRO A 49 2.92 5.61 -8.95
CA PRO A 49 4.28 5.06 -8.84
C PRO A 49 5.14 5.86 -7.86
N LEU A 50 6.08 5.18 -7.22
CA LEU A 50 6.93 5.82 -6.22
C LEU A 50 7.58 7.10 -6.76
N ASN A 51 8.08 7.07 -8.01
CA ASN A 51 8.74 8.24 -8.57
C ASN A 51 7.79 9.38 -8.89
N ARG A 52 6.49 9.19 -8.65
CA ARG A 52 5.48 10.24 -8.84
C ARG A 52 4.65 10.45 -7.59
N ILE A 53 5.12 9.95 -6.45
CA ILE A 53 4.34 10.04 -5.22
C ILE A 53 4.02 11.49 -4.84
N GLU A 54 4.87 12.43 -5.26
CA GLU A 54 4.64 13.84 -4.97
C GLU A 54 3.43 14.40 -5.69
N SER A 55 2.91 13.68 -6.68
CA SER A 55 1.72 14.12 -7.40
C SER A 55 0.42 13.78 -6.68
N ILE A 56 0.49 13.11 -5.55
CA ILE A 56 -0.70 12.69 -4.83
C ILE A 56 -1.59 13.89 -4.48
N ARG A 57 -2.89 13.73 -4.69
CA ARG A 57 -3.88 14.81 -4.47
C ARG A 57 -5.05 14.25 -3.69
N LEU A 58 -4.78 13.70 -2.53
CA LEU A 58 -5.81 13.16 -1.65
C LEU A 58 -5.83 13.95 -0.35
N ASP A 59 -6.98 14.00 0.29
CA ASP A 59 -7.13 14.61 1.59
C ASP A 59 -6.26 13.84 2.59
N LYS A 60 -5.51 14.58 3.40
CA LYS A 60 -4.57 13.96 4.34
C LYS A 60 -5.27 13.18 5.46
N LYS A 61 -6.57 13.35 5.60
CA LYS A 61 -7.34 12.59 6.58
C LYS A 61 -7.69 11.19 6.08
N ILE A 62 -7.53 10.92 4.79
CA ILE A 62 -7.84 9.62 4.22
C ILE A 62 -6.76 8.62 4.63
N PRO A 63 -7.14 7.51 5.30
CA PRO A 63 -6.16 6.46 5.61
C PRO A 63 -5.65 5.83 4.32
N LEU A 64 -4.34 5.70 4.18
CA LEU A 64 -3.71 5.12 3.00
C LEU A 64 -3.08 3.79 3.38
N PHE A 65 -3.45 2.75 2.64
CA PHE A 65 -2.81 1.43 2.75
C PHE A 65 -1.96 1.26 1.51
N VAL A 66 -0.65 1.13 1.68
CA VAL A 66 0.31 1.26 0.59
C VAL A 66 1.05 -0.06 0.37
N TYR A 67 1.14 -0.49 -0.88
CA TYR A 67 1.87 -1.72 -1.20
C TYR A 67 2.69 -1.53 -2.47
N CYS A 68 3.66 -2.43 -2.66
CA CYS A 68 4.40 -2.52 -3.90
C CYS A 68 4.63 -4.00 -4.22
N GLN A 69 5.70 -4.35 -4.91
CA GLN A 69 5.94 -5.75 -5.25
C GLN A 69 6.41 -6.56 -4.05
N SER A 70 7.41 -6.05 -3.32
CA SER A 70 8.02 -6.77 -2.20
C SER A 70 7.94 -6.01 -0.87
N GLY A 71 7.49 -4.76 -0.90
CA GLY A 71 7.41 -3.92 0.29
C GLY A 71 8.50 -2.86 0.39
N ALA A 72 9.51 -2.91 -0.47
CA ALA A 72 10.63 -1.97 -0.37
C ALA A 72 10.24 -0.56 -0.84
N ARG A 73 9.62 -0.46 -2.01
CA ARG A 73 9.18 0.84 -2.52
C ARG A 73 8.08 1.44 -1.66
N SER A 74 7.20 0.60 -1.14
CA SER A 74 6.13 1.10 -0.27
C SER A 74 6.66 1.60 1.06
N THR A 75 7.79 1.05 1.54
CA THR A 75 8.46 1.60 2.71
C THR A 75 8.90 3.05 2.46
N GLN A 76 9.52 3.29 1.30
CA GLN A 76 9.96 4.65 0.94
C GLN A 76 8.77 5.58 0.74
N ALA A 77 7.74 5.10 0.07
CA ALA A 77 6.54 5.90 -0.17
C ALA A 77 5.90 6.33 1.15
N CYS A 78 5.76 5.38 2.07
CA CYS A 78 5.14 5.67 3.37
C CYS A 78 5.96 6.67 4.18
N ALA A 79 7.29 6.57 4.12
CA ALA A 79 8.14 7.51 4.83
C ALA A 79 7.89 8.94 4.33
N TRP A 80 7.84 9.12 3.01
CA TRP A 80 7.58 10.43 2.43
C TRP A 80 6.17 10.91 2.77
N LEU A 81 5.17 10.02 2.62
CA LEU A 81 3.78 10.38 2.88
C LEU A 81 3.57 10.83 4.32
N LYS A 82 4.18 10.12 5.27
CA LYS A 82 4.05 10.50 6.68
C LYS A 82 4.67 11.85 6.96
N LYS A 83 5.80 12.15 6.31
CA LYS A 83 6.42 13.47 6.45
C LYS A 83 5.51 14.57 5.94
N GLN A 84 4.69 14.27 4.95
CA GLN A 84 3.76 15.25 4.40
C GLN A 84 2.45 15.33 5.19
N GLY A 85 2.31 14.54 6.22
CA GLY A 85 1.12 14.59 7.08
C GLY A 85 0.04 13.57 6.74
N TYR A 86 0.30 12.66 5.80
CA TYR A 86 -0.66 11.60 5.48
C TYR A 86 -0.59 10.47 6.50
N GLN A 87 -1.72 9.77 6.64
CA GLN A 87 -1.79 8.54 7.44
C GLN A 87 -1.54 7.39 6.49
N ALA A 88 -0.32 6.86 6.49
CA ALA A 88 0.07 5.83 5.54
C ALA A 88 0.61 4.60 6.27
N GLU A 89 0.11 3.45 5.89
CA GLU A 89 0.56 2.17 6.43
C GLU A 89 1.11 1.32 5.29
N ASN A 90 2.33 0.82 5.46
CA ASN A 90 2.93 -0.11 4.49
C ASN A 90 2.37 -1.51 4.77
N ILE A 91 1.62 -2.06 3.82
CA ILE A 91 1.04 -3.38 4.01
C ILE A 91 1.81 -4.47 3.27
N GLY A 92 2.95 -4.12 2.66
CA GLY A 92 3.86 -5.13 2.15
C GLY A 92 3.85 -5.29 0.63
N GLY A 93 3.97 -6.52 0.18
CA GLY A 93 4.16 -6.79 -1.24
C GLY A 93 3.10 -7.67 -1.84
N ILE A 94 2.67 -7.31 -3.05
CA ILE A 94 1.65 -8.06 -3.78
C ILE A 94 2.11 -9.49 -4.09
N SER A 95 3.42 -9.74 -4.07
CA SER A 95 3.93 -11.08 -4.33
C SER A 95 3.38 -12.12 -3.36
N GLY A 96 2.97 -11.70 -2.16
CA GLY A 96 2.37 -12.60 -1.19
C GLY A 96 0.85 -12.59 -1.17
N TYR A 97 0.22 -11.80 -2.04
CA TYR A 97 -1.23 -11.68 -2.05
C TYR A 97 -1.88 -12.94 -2.59
N LYS A 98 -2.87 -13.45 -1.87
CA LYS A 98 -3.54 -14.70 -2.23
C LYS A 98 -4.90 -14.50 -2.87
N GLY A 99 -5.37 -13.27 -2.96
CA GLY A 99 -6.66 -13.00 -3.57
C GLY A 99 -6.56 -12.90 -5.08
N THR A 100 -7.70 -12.61 -5.71
CA THR A 100 -7.78 -12.46 -7.16
C THR A 100 -7.24 -11.10 -7.57
N LEU A 101 -6.43 -11.08 -8.63
CA LEU A 101 -5.88 -9.84 -9.16
C LEU A 101 -6.72 -9.31 -10.31
N ASN A 102 -6.85 -8.00 -10.38
CA ASN A 102 -7.36 -7.34 -11.58
C ASN A 102 -6.21 -7.19 -12.56
N ARG A 103 -6.53 -7.15 -13.85
CA ARG A 103 -5.55 -6.91 -14.90
C ARG A 103 -6.02 -5.77 -15.79
N GLY A 104 -5.08 -4.89 -16.12
CA GLY A 104 -5.38 -3.76 -17.00
C GLY A 104 -5.55 -2.43 -16.31
#